data_d3b00f3c13e2b2d67885d349b4324bf4
#
_entry.id   d3b00f3c13e2b2d67885d349b4324bf4
#
_cell.length_a   1.000
_cell.length_b   1.000
_cell.length_c   1.000
_cell.angle_alpha   90.00
_cell.angle_beta   90.00
_cell.angle_gamma   90.00
#
_symmetry.space_group_name_H-M   'P 1'
#
loop_
_entity.id
_entity.type
_entity.pdbx_description
1 polymer ?
#
loop_
_entity_poly.entity_id
_entity_poly.type
_entity_poly.pdbx_seq_one_letter_code
_entity_poly.pdbx_strand_id
1 'polypeptide(L)'
;MTKAIFNIYENGKFVLGAWLHSDGGVRDNSIFPYVMEETDISTDRNLKYSFYKTINNYITERNFRSMFGDKKNPFRNQFDSEGMKSVDVLFWENKLSDKQLLKNYLWGEYTYEIRFTKKSLKVKVNYSGQSREWVNNNADQHEDFIDKMLDEVEVWVDNIDFGLNDCDCDKEKLLVV
;
A
#
# COMPACT_ATOMS: atom_id res chain seq x y z
N MET A 1 3.29 -8.91 13.39
CA MET A 1 1.99 -8.74 12.67
C MET A 1 1.98 -7.31 12.16
N THR A 2 2.11 -7.11 10.87
CA THR A 2 2.30 -5.79 10.23
C THR A 2 1.02 -5.38 9.53
N LYS A 3 0.40 -4.29 9.96
CA LYS A 3 -0.84 -3.78 9.39
C LYS A 3 -0.56 -2.79 8.27
N ALA A 4 -1.42 -2.78 7.26
CA ALA A 4 -1.30 -1.85 6.14
C ALA A 4 -2.63 -1.26 5.69
N ILE A 5 -2.54 -0.08 5.10
CA ILE A 5 -3.63 0.59 4.40
C ILE A 5 -3.18 0.86 2.97
N PHE A 6 -4.01 0.47 2.02
CA PHE A 6 -3.84 0.81 0.60
C PHE A 6 -4.87 1.84 0.19
N ASN A 7 -4.42 2.88 -0.50
CA ASN A 7 -5.27 3.89 -1.12
C ASN A 7 -4.91 3.96 -2.60
N ILE A 8 -5.83 3.53 -3.46
CA ILE A 8 -5.63 3.45 -4.91
C ILE A 8 -6.38 4.60 -5.58
N TYR A 9 -5.68 5.30 -6.46
CA TYR A 9 -6.23 6.42 -7.22
C TYR A 9 -6.01 6.22 -8.71
N GLU A 10 -7.01 6.52 -9.51
CA GLU A 10 -6.96 6.53 -10.96
C GLU A 10 -7.35 7.91 -11.48
N ASN A 11 -6.48 8.54 -12.28
CA ASN A 11 -6.68 9.88 -12.83
C ASN A 11 -7.10 10.91 -11.75
N GLY A 12 -6.44 10.87 -10.60
CA GLY A 12 -6.70 11.76 -9.46
C GLY A 12 -7.92 11.41 -8.60
N LYS A 13 -8.69 10.39 -8.97
CA LYS A 13 -9.86 9.96 -8.20
C LYS A 13 -9.54 8.73 -7.36
N PHE A 14 -9.96 8.74 -6.10
CA PHE A 14 -9.91 7.56 -5.26
C PHE A 14 -10.85 6.48 -5.81
N VAL A 15 -10.34 5.26 -5.97
CA VAL A 15 -11.11 4.14 -6.56
C VAL A 15 -11.23 2.93 -5.63
N LEU A 16 -10.25 2.69 -4.77
CA LEU A 16 -10.27 1.54 -3.85
C LEU A 16 -9.41 1.83 -2.63
N GLY A 17 -9.91 1.48 -1.46
CA GLY A 17 -9.13 1.35 -0.24
C GLY A 17 -9.14 -0.09 0.26
N ALA A 18 -8.05 -0.49 0.91
CA ALA A 18 -7.96 -1.76 1.60
C ALA A 18 -7.19 -1.59 2.92
N TRP A 19 -7.67 -2.27 3.96
CA TRP A 19 -6.95 -2.42 5.21
C TRP A 19 -6.64 -3.89 5.44
N LEU A 20 -5.40 -4.17 5.81
CA LEU A 20 -4.94 -5.52 6.12
C LEU A 20 -4.46 -5.58 7.57
N HIS A 21 -4.88 -6.64 8.27
CA HIS A 21 -4.50 -6.87 9.65
C HIS A 21 -3.07 -7.41 9.79
N SER A 22 -2.55 -8.10 8.78
CA SER A 22 -1.21 -8.69 8.79
C SER A 22 -0.58 -8.71 7.39
N ASP A 23 0.71 -9.01 7.33
CA ASP A 23 1.51 -9.10 6.10
C ASP A 23 1.63 -7.79 5.31
N GLY A 24 1.39 -6.65 5.96
CA GLY A 24 1.36 -5.35 5.31
C GLY A 24 2.72 -4.72 5.01
N GLY A 25 3.84 -5.42 5.22
CA GLY A 25 5.18 -4.88 5.04
C GLY A 25 5.64 -4.75 3.59
N VAL A 26 6.91 -4.37 3.43
CA VAL A 26 7.56 -4.12 2.13
C VAL A 26 8.49 -5.24 1.69
N ARG A 27 8.78 -6.20 2.57
CA ARG A 27 9.70 -7.30 2.30
C ARG A 27 9.08 -8.39 1.45
N ASP A 28 9.90 -9.22 0.86
CA ASP A 28 9.49 -10.43 0.15
C ASP A 28 8.43 -11.22 0.95
N ASN A 29 7.49 -11.81 0.26
CA ASN A 29 6.33 -12.51 0.83
C ASN A 29 5.30 -11.63 1.57
N SER A 30 5.46 -10.31 1.57
CA SER A 30 4.45 -9.38 2.03
C SER A 30 3.50 -8.98 0.91
N ILE A 31 2.37 -8.37 1.26
CA ILE A 31 1.35 -8.03 0.26
C ILE A 31 1.79 -6.90 -0.66
N PHE A 32 2.61 -5.95 -0.20
CA PHE A 32 2.95 -4.79 -1.04
C PHE A 32 3.76 -5.18 -2.28
N PRO A 33 4.88 -5.95 -2.19
CA PRO A 33 5.56 -6.46 -3.38
C PRO A 33 4.62 -7.25 -4.29
N TYR A 34 3.85 -8.18 -3.74
CA TYR A 34 2.90 -8.98 -4.50
C TYR A 34 1.89 -8.12 -5.28
N VAL A 35 1.32 -7.09 -4.65
CA VAL A 35 0.37 -6.19 -5.30
C VAL A 35 1.05 -5.41 -6.42
N MET A 36 2.28 -4.93 -6.21
CA MET A 36 2.98 -4.16 -7.23
C MET A 36 3.39 -5.00 -8.44
N GLU A 37 3.80 -6.25 -8.23
CA GLU A 37 4.25 -7.15 -9.29
C GLU A 37 3.09 -7.81 -10.05
N GLU A 38 2.04 -8.24 -9.34
CA GLU A 38 0.98 -9.08 -9.91
C GLU A 38 -0.23 -8.27 -10.43
N THR A 39 -0.33 -6.97 -10.10
CA THR A 39 -1.46 -6.18 -10.58
C THR A 39 -1.28 -5.81 -12.05
N ASP A 40 -2.22 -6.21 -12.88
CA ASP A 40 -2.28 -5.79 -14.27
C ASP A 40 -2.66 -4.31 -14.36
N ILE A 41 -1.66 -3.48 -14.63
CA ILE A 41 -1.77 -2.02 -14.74
C ILE A 41 -1.90 -1.52 -16.18
N SER A 42 -2.17 -2.41 -17.13
CA SER A 42 -2.39 -2.02 -18.52
C SER A 42 -3.55 -1.02 -18.64
N THR A 43 -3.39 -0.03 -19.53
CA THR A 43 -4.30 1.12 -19.65
C THR A 43 -5.72 0.77 -20.10
N ASP A 44 -5.93 -0.44 -20.59
CA ASP A 44 -7.22 -0.89 -21.14
C ASP A 44 -8.09 -1.61 -20.11
N ARG A 45 -7.65 -1.72 -18.86
CA ARG A 45 -8.35 -2.46 -17.83
C ARG A 45 -8.94 -1.55 -16.74
N ASN A 46 -9.94 -2.08 -16.05
CA ASN A 46 -10.49 -1.48 -14.85
C ASN A 46 -9.49 -1.69 -13.69
N LEU A 47 -8.68 -0.67 -13.40
CA LEU A 47 -7.63 -0.72 -12.38
C LEU A 47 -8.16 -1.06 -10.99
N LYS A 48 -9.31 -0.51 -10.62
CA LYS A 48 -9.98 -0.86 -9.35
C LYS A 48 -10.21 -2.36 -9.25
N TYR A 49 -10.73 -2.98 -10.30
CA TYR A 49 -10.96 -4.41 -10.32
C TYR A 49 -9.66 -5.21 -10.33
N SER A 50 -8.64 -4.77 -11.06
CA SER A 50 -7.34 -5.42 -11.09
C SER A 50 -6.68 -5.42 -9.71
N PHE A 51 -6.67 -4.30 -9.01
CA PHE A 51 -6.16 -4.23 -7.63
C PHE A 51 -6.98 -5.08 -6.65
N TYR A 52 -8.29 -4.97 -6.70
CA TYR A 52 -9.16 -5.79 -5.87
C TYR A 52 -8.89 -7.29 -6.08
N LYS A 53 -8.81 -7.74 -7.32
CA LYS A 53 -8.53 -9.13 -7.68
C LYS A 53 -7.17 -9.59 -7.16
N THR A 54 -6.13 -8.79 -7.35
CA THR A 54 -4.76 -9.12 -6.90
C THR A 54 -4.70 -9.23 -5.38
N ILE A 55 -5.24 -8.26 -4.65
CA ILE A 55 -5.31 -8.30 -3.19
C ILE A 55 -6.13 -9.51 -2.73
N ASN A 56 -7.28 -9.78 -3.37
CA ASN A 56 -8.12 -10.91 -3.03
C ASN A 56 -7.45 -12.27 -3.28
N ASN A 57 -6.67 -12.40 -4.35
CA ASN A 57 -5.88 -13.61 -4.61
C ASN A 57 -4.86 -13.84 -3.49
N TYR A 58 -4.11 -12.79 -3.11
CA TYR A 58 -3.14 -12.89 -2.02
C TYR A 58 -3.77 -13.37 -0.71
N ILE A 59 -4.88 -12.77 -0.31
CA ILE A 59 -5.55 -13.13 0.95
C ILE A 59 -6.19 -14.51 0.90
N THR A 60 -6.67 -14.94 -0.27
CA THR A 60 -7.26 -16.28 -0.48
C THR A 60 -6.20 -17.35 -0.34
N GLU A 61 -5.02 -17.16 -0.93
CA GLU A 61 -3.88 -18.09 -0.81
C GLU A 61 -3.43 -18.26 0.64
N ARG A 62 -3.63 -17.26 1.49
CA ARG A 62 -3.27 -17.29 2.91
C ARG A 62 -4.43 -17.62 3.84
N ASN A 63 -5.58 -18.00 3.30
CA ASN A 63 -6.80 -18.28 4.06
C ASN A 63 -7.26 -17.13 4.97
N PHE A 64 -7.00 -15.89 4.56
CA PHE A 64 -7.49 -14.71 5.27
C PHE A 64 -8.97 -14.47 4.99
N ARG A 65 -9.66 -13.96 6.00
CA ARG A 65 -11.06 -13.57 5.90
C ARG A 65 -11.17 -12.15 5.38
N SER A 66 -11.92 -11.94 4.31
CA SER A 66 -12.12 -10.63 3.71
C SER A 66 -13.58 -10.18 3.76
N MET A 67 -13.77 -8.87 3.79
CA MET A 67 -15.07 -8.23 3.68
C MET A 67 -14.98 -7.00 2.80
N PHE A 68 -15.97 -6.79 1.95
CA PHE A 68 -16.18 -5.52 1.29
C PHE A 68 -17.05 -4.64 2.19
N GLY A 69 -16.62 -3.41 2.42
CA GLY A 69 -17.36 -2.45 3.24
C GLY A 69 -18.68 -2.01 2.59
N ASP A 70 -19.69 -1.77 3.41
CA ASP A 70 -20.91 -1.08 2.98
C ASP A 70 -20.57 0.36 2.60
N LYS A 71 -21.14 0.87 1.49
CA LYS A 71 -20.95 2.26 1.04
C LYS A 71 -21.33 3.30 2.10
N LYS A 72 -22.31 2.98 2.95
CA LYS A 72 -22.77 3.87 4.03
C LYS A 72 -21.95 3.72 5.30
N ASN A 73 -21.51 2.53 5.61
CA ASN A 73 -20.69 2.22 6.77
C ASN A 73 -19.72 1.07 6.44
N PRO A 74 -18.54 1.38 5.91
CA PRO A 74 -17.54 0.37 5.54
C PRO A 74 -17.04 -0.46 6.73
N PHE A 75 -17.34 -0.03 7.95
CA PHE A 75 -16.93 -0.71 9.18
C PHE A 75 -18.05 -1.54 9.82
N ARG A 76 -19.24 -1.58 9.19
CA ARG A 76 -20.34 -2.39 9.66
C ARG A 76 -19.91 -3.86 9.69
N ASN A 77 -20.11 -4.51 10.80
CA ASN A 77 -19.73 -5.90 11.06
C ASN A 77 -18.21 -6.17 11.16
N GLN A 78 -17.38 -5.14 11.28
CA GLN A 78 -15.95 -5.33 11.55
C GLN A 78 -15.70 -5.88 12.96
N PHE A 79 -16.59 -5.57 13.89
CA PHE A 79 -16.59 -6.10 15.24
C PHE A 79 -17.85 -6.95 15.41
N ASP A 80 -17.67 -8.23 15.64
CA ASP A 80 -18.76 -9.10 16.05
C ASP A 80 -19.04 -8.98 17.56
N SER A 81 -20.01 -9.75 18.03
CA SER A 81 -20.40 -9.77 19.45
C SER A 81 -19.28 -10.22 20.39
N GLU A 82 -18.21 -10.77 19.89
CA GLU A 82 -17.06 -11.24 20.66
C GLU A 82 -15.99 -10.16 20.83
N GLY A 83 -16.18 -8.98 20.22
CA GLY A 83 -15.26 -7.86 20.32
C GLY A 83 -13.94 -8.02 19.58
N MET A 84 -13.76 -9.12 18.87
CA MET A 84 -12.60 -9.42 18.06
C MET A 84 -12.88 -9.14 16.59
N LYS A 85 -11.86 -8.79 15.85
CA LYS A 85 -12.00 -8.58 14.41
C LYS A 85 -12.33 -9.91 13.73
N SER A 86 -13.49 -9.96 13.11
CA SER A 86 -13.91 -11.12 12.32
C SER A 86 -13.29 -11.15 10.93
N VAL A 87 -12.61 -10.07 10.50
CA VAL A 87 -11.99 -9.97 9.18
C VAL A 87 -10.52 -9.61 9.26
N ASP A 88 -9.73 -10.17 8.37
CA ASP A 88 -8.31 -9.89 8.21
C ASP A 88 -8.04 -8.81 7.15
N VAL A 89 -9.00 -8.66 6.22
CA VAL A 89 -8.95 -7.66 5.15
C VAL A 89 -10.32 -7.00 4.99
N LEU A 90 -10.32 -5.66 4.92
CA LEU A 90 -11.50 -4.85 4.67
C LEU A 90 -11.25 -3.95 3.46
N PHE A 91 -12.21 -3.92 2.53
CA PHE A 91 -12.19 -3.05 1.35
C PHE A 91 -13.25 -1.95 1.44
N TRP A 92 -12.99 -0.81 0.81
CA TRP A 92 -13.98 0.28 0.64
C TRP A 92 -13.78 1.04 -0.67
N GLU A 93 -14.83 1.68 -1.16
CA GLU A 93 -14.83 2.40 -2.44
C GLU A 93 -14.83 3.93 -2.30
N ASN A 94 -15.12 4.48 -1.13
CA ASN A 94 -15.08 5.91 -0.87
C ASN A 94 -13.94 6.23 0.08
N LYS A 95 -13.13 7.25 -0.24
CA LYS A 95 -12.01 7.65 0.60
C LYS A 95 -12.46 7.90 2.04
N LEU A 96 -11.74 7.30 2.98
CA LEU A 96 -11.91 7.51 4.41
C LEU A 96 -10.88 8.52 4.91
N SER A 97 -11.29 9.39 5.82
CA SER A 97 -10.37 10.27 6.51
C SER A 97 -9.59 9.50 7.59
N ASP A 98 -8.41 10.01 7.95
CA ASP A 98 -7.60 9.44 9.03
C ASP A 98 -8.38 9.36 10.34
N LYS A 99 -9.24 10.37 10.61
CA LYS A 99 -10.12 10.37 11.77
C LYS A 99 -11.13 9.22 11.75
N GLN A 100 -11.69 8.88 10.58
CA GLN A 100 -12.61 7.75 10.42
C GLN A 100 -11.88 6.42 10.60
N LEU A 101 -10.68 6.29 10.03
CA LEU A 101 -9.85 5.10 10.19
C LEU A 101 -9.49 4.88 11.67
N LEU A 102 -8.97 5.90 12.35
CA LEU A 102 -8.60 5.83 13.77
C LEU A 102 -9.78 5.52 14.67
N LYS A 103 -10.94 6.17 14.45
CA LYS A 103 -12.16 5.94 15.24
C LYS A 103 -12.60 4.48 15.20
N ASN A 104 -12.30 3.77 14.11
CA ASN A 104 -12.67 2.38 13.91
C ASN A 104 -11.49 1.41 14.14
N TYR A 105 -10.43 1.90 14.77
CA TYR A 105 -9.22 1.10 15.05
C TYR A 105 -8.55 0.52 13.78
N LEU A 106 -8.79 1.14 12.63
CA LEU A 106 -8.12 0.84 11.37
C LEU A 106 -6.88 1.70 11.25
N TRP A 107 -5.78 1.21 11.70
CA TRP A 107 -4.50 1.86 11.55
C TRP A 107 -3.54 0.91 10.81
N GLY A 108 -2.58 1.47 10.11
CA GLY A 108 -1.52 0.73 9.44
C GLY A 108 -0.15 1.19 9.92
N GLU A 109 0.76 0.27 10.10
CA GLU A 109 2.18 0.58 10.23
C GLU A 109 2.69 1.16 8.91
N TYR A 110 2.14 0.64 7.80
CA TYR A 110 2.35 1.15 6.46
C TYR A 110 1.07 1.76 5.90
N THR A 111 1.22 2.85 5.18
CA THR A 111 0.16 3.38 4.31
C THR A 111 0.73 3.57 2.92
N TYR A 112 0.13 2.90 1.96
CA TYR A 112 0.48 2.93 0.55
C TYR A 112 -0.52 3.79 -0.21
N GLU A 113 -0.03 4.79 -0.94
CA GLU A 113 -0.83 5.52 -1.92
C GLU A 113 -0.30 5.19 -3.32
N ILE A 114 -1.14 4.59 -4.15
CA ILE A 114 -0.79 4.21 -5.50
C ILE A 114 -1.66 5.01 -6.47
N ARG A 115 -1.03 5.82 -7.30
CA ARG A 115 -1.70 6.75 -8.21
C ARG A 115 -1.33 6.46 -9.65
N PHE A 116 -2.35 6.17 -10.44
CA PHE A 116 -2.23 5.90 -11.86
C PHE A 116 -2.81 7.00 -12.71
N THR A 117 -2.12 7.27 -13.81
CA THR A 117 -2.64 7.96 -14.99
C THR A 117 -2.26 7.16 -16.23
N LYS A 118 -2.74 7.57 -17.40
CA LYS A 118 -2.33 6.94 -18.68
C LYS A 118 -0.81 6.99 -18.93
N LYS A 119 -0.08 7.89 -18.27
CA LYS A 119 1.33 8.17 -18.54
C LYS A 119 2.24 7.96 -17.32
N SER A 120 1.67 7.80 -16.14
CA SER A 120 2.48 7.78 -14.93
C SER A 120 1.97 6.81 -13.87
N LEU A 121 2.90 6.26 -13.13
CA LEU A 121 2.69 5.53 -11.89
C LEU A 121 3.44 6.25 -10.76
N LYS A 122 2.72 6.61 -9.72
CA LYS A 122 3.30 7.23 -8.52
C LYS A 122 2.95 6.36 -7.31
N VAL A 123 3.96 5.99 -6.55
CA VAL A 123 3.82 5.21 -5.33
C VAL A 123 4.39 5.99 -4.17
N LYS A 124 3.58 6.23 -3.15
CA LYS A 124 4.00 6.84 -1.89
C LYS A 124 3.83 5.86 -0.76
N VAL A 125 4.87 5.70 0.03
CA VAL A 125 4.88 4.85 1.22
C VAL A 125 5.06 5.74 2.45
N ASN A 126 4.17 5.57 3.43
CA ASN A 126 4.32 6.17 4.75
C ASN A 126 4.63 5.05 5.74
N TYR A 127 5.69 5.22 6.52
CA TYR A 127 6.15 4.28 7.54
C TYR A 127 6.81 5.05 8.69
N SER A 128 6.45 4.70 9.93
CA SER A 128 7.06 5.29 11.15
C SER A 128 7.12 6.83 11.16
N GLY A 129 6.06 7.50 10.70
CA GLY A 129 5.97 8.96 10.63
C GLY A 129 6.77 9.63 9.50
N GLN A 130 7.46 8.85 8.69
CA GLN A 130 8.17 9.31 7.50
C GLN A 130 7.42 8.92 6.23
N SER A 131 7.69 9.62 5.13
CA SER A 131 7.12 9.28 3.84
C SER A 131 8.13 9.45 2.72
N ARG A 132 8.07 8.55 1.73
CA ARG A 132 8.86 8.64 0.50
C ARG A 132 7.99 8.34 -0.71
N GLU A 133 8.31 8.96 -1.83
CA GLU A 133 7.56 8.85 -3.06
C GLU A 133 8.48 8.43 -4.21
N TRP A 134 7.99 7.52 -5.05
CA TRP A 134 8.61 7.09 -6.29
C TRP A 134 7.68 7.41 -7.44
N VAL A 135 8.22 7.90 -8.54
CA VAL A 135 7.45 8.35 -9.71
C VAL A 135 8.05 7.77 -10.98
N ASN A 136 7.21 7.15 -11.79
CA ASN A 136 7.53 6.78 -13.16
C ASN A 136 6.59 7.51 -14.12
N ASN A 137 7.14 8.30 -15.04
CA ASN A 137 6.39 9.03 -16.06
C ASN A 137 6.45 8.34 -17.44
N ASN A 138 6.99 7.12 -17.51
CA ASN A 138 7.09 6.34 -18.74
C ASN A 138 6.34 5.02 -18.57
N ALA A 139 5.15 4.93 -19.17
CA ALA A 139 4.30 3.74 -19.07
C ALA A 139 4.96 2.46 -19.61
N ASP A 140 5.85 2.58 -20.60
CA ASP A 140 6.54 1.43 -21.22
C ASP A 140 7.62 0.81 -20.33
N GLN A 141 7.92 1.44 -19.19
CA GLN A 141 8.97 1.00 -18.25
C GLN A 141 8.40 0.72 -16.83
N HIS A 142 7.13 0.38 -16.71
CA HIS A 142 6.54 0.15 -15.39
C HIS A 142 7.14 -1.06 -14.67
N GLU A 143 7.46 -2.13 -15.36
CA GLU A 143 8.07 -3.32 -14.75
C GLU A 143 9.43 -2.99 -14.15
N ASP A 144 10.35 -2.44 -14.93
CA ASP A 144 11.68 -2.03 -14.47
C ASP A 144 11.60 -1.02 -13.31
N PHE A 145 10.63 -0.12 -13.37
CA PHE A 145 10.38 0.86 -12.32
C PHE A 145 9.92 0.17 -11.02
N ILE A 146 9.01 -0.79 -11.11
CA ILE A 146 8.49 -1.52 -9.95
C ILE A 146 9.62 -2.29 -9.28
N ASP A 147 10.41 -3.05 -10.01
CA ASP A 147 11.53 -3.81 -9.46
C ASP A 147 12.51 -2.91 -8.70
N LYS A 148 12.94 -1.84 -9.33
CA LYS A 148 13.83 -0.87 -8.69
C LYS A 148 13.21 -0.20 -7.47
N MET A 149 11.95 0.18 -7.54
CA MET A 149 11.22 0.81 -6.45
C MET A 149 11.09 -0.14 -5.26
N LEU A 150 10.82 -1.42 -5.48
CA LEU A 150 10.73 -2.42 -4.40
C LEU A 150 12.06 -2.57 -3.65
N ASP A 151 13.18 -2.67 -4.38
CA ASP A 151 14.51 -2.69 -3.77
C ASP A 151 14.78 -1.42 -2.93
N GLU A 152 14.48 -0.26 -3.49
CA GLU A 152 14.71 1.03 -2.81
C GLU A 152 13.81 1.23 -1.58
N VAL A 153 12.57 0.75 -1.61
CA VAL A 153 11.65 0.89 -0.47
C VAL A 153 12.08 0.01 0.68
N GLU A 154 12.57 -1.20 0.42
CA GLU A 154 13.09 -2.09 1.47
C GLU A 154 14.31 -1.47 2.16
N VAL A 155 15.28 -0.98 1.39
CA VAL A 155 16.45 -0.27 1.92
C VAL A 155 16.05 0.96 2.72
N TRP A 156 15.08 1.74 2.25
CA TRP A 156 14.59 2.92 2.96
C TRP A 156 13.95 2.56 4.32
N VAL A 157 13.16 1.51 4.38
CA VAL A 157 12.55 1.02 5.62
C VAL A 157 13.63 0.53 6.58
N ASP A 158 14.60 -0.24 6.10
CA ASP A 158 15.72 -0.72 6.93
C ASP A 158 16.51 0.45 7.52
N ASN A 159 16.75 1.51 6.77
CA ASN A 159 17.43 2.70 7.26
C ASN A 159 16.63 3.38 8.39
N ILE A 160 15.30 3.42 8.31
CA ILE A 160 14.45 3.93 9.39
C ILE A 160 14.55 3.03 10.63
N ASP A 161 14.45 1.72 10.45
CA ASP A 161 14.47 0.74 11.55
C ASP A 161 15.82 0.72 12.28
N PHE A 162 16.92 0.94 11.56
CA PHE A 162 18.27 1.01 12.14
C PHE A 162 18.67 2.42 12.59
N GLY A 163 17.79 3.44 12.46
CA GLY A 163 18.07 4.83 12.83
C GLY A 163 19.10 5.51 11.94
N LEU A 164 19.33 4.99 10.73
CA LEU A 164 20.21 5.57 9.74
C LEU A 164 19.44 6.68 9.01
N ASN A 165 19.75 7.94 9.31
CA ASN A 165 19.18 9.06 8.59
C ASN A 165 19.79 9.17 7.20
N ASP A 166 18.97 9.38 6.17
CA ASP A 166 19.40 9.62 4.77
C ASP A 166 20.39 10.79 4.59
N CYS A 167 20.63 11.56 5.64
CA CYS A 167 21.52 12.72 5.62
C CYS A 167 23.02 12.40 5.65
N ASP A 168 23.43 11.17 5.92
CA ASP A 168 24.86 10.85 6.03
C ASP A 168 25.51 10.37 4.72
N CYS A 169 24.72 9.99 3.72
CA CYS A 169 25.27 9.54 2.44
C CYS A 169 25.88 10.66 1.57
N ASP A 170 25.47 11.91 1.77
CA ASP A 170 25.97 13.05 0.98
C ASP A 170 27.22 13.74 1.58
N LYS A 171 27.56 13.45 2.83
CA LYS A 171 28.71 14.09 3.49
C LYS A 171 30.08 13.44 3.19
N GLU A 172 30.10 12.18 2.76
CA GLU A 172 31.35 11.52 2.39
C GLU A 172 31.88 11.89 1.00
N LYS A 173 31.07 12.51 0.14
CA LYS A 173 31.52 12.97 -1.18
C LYS A 173 32.23 14.32 -1.18
N LEU A 174 32.33 15.01 -0.04
CA LEU A 174 32.95 16.35 0.07
C LEU A 174 34.32 16.35 0.75
N LEU A 175 34.90 15.19 1.02
CA LEU A 175 36.23 15.09 1.68
C LEU A 175 37.31 14.41 0.80
N VAL A 176 37.22 14.56 -0.53
CA VAL A 176 38.36 14.24 -1.42
C VAL A 176 38.65 15.47 -2.26
N VAL A 177 39.44 16.36 -1.70
CA VAL A 177 40.26 17.34 -2.42
C VAL A 177 41.68 17.21 -1.90
#